data_3fec28e55468692202705b8a9d5f0d20
#
_entry.id   3fec28e55468692202705b8a9d5f0d20
#
_cell.length_a   1.000
_cell.length_b   1.000
_cell.length_c   1.000
_cell.angle_alpha   90.00
_cell.angle_beta   90.00
_cell.angle_gamma   90.00
#
_symmetry.space_group_name_H-M   'P 1'
#
loop_
_entity.id
_entity.type
_entity.pdbx_description
1 polymer ?
#
loop_
_entity_poly.entity_id
_entity_poly.type
_entity_poly.pdbx_seq_one_letter_code
_entity_poly.pdbx_strand_id
1 'polypeptide(L)'
;MDLSVEGKTERIPPGSHICQLYSKVVEIPGVTARLMRVGLSLSEKCLFVAAPAQVKELREELQKLQVDVEGLLKSGQLVLIEEREPFLANGKRFDPYFLLSSHQTFIAQALREGWHAVRISIDMSWLAKDIATSEQILKYEAASDAVFTFQNAPIIALMHYDHGKLLPTLVVELLKLHPISVVGKYIKRNPYYLNSEQYMLKILRINREKERGNH
;
A
#
# COMPACT_ATOMS: atom_id res chain seq x y z
N MET A 1 -12.39 -6.99 6.18
CA MET A 1 -11.93 -6.15 7.30
C MET A 1 -12.86 -4.98 7.39
N ASP A 2 -13.41 -4.74 8.53
CA ASP A 2 -14.42 -3.70 8.68
C ASP A 2 -13.77 -2.45 9.23
N LEU A 3 -14.12 -1.29 8.64
CA LEU A 3 -13.74 0.02 9.16
C LEU A 3 -14.60 0.31 10.39
N SER A 4 -13.99 0.54 11.54
CA SER A 4 -14.72 1.08 12.69
C SER A 4 -14.63 2.60 12.67
N VAL A 5 -15.66 3.26 12.17
CA VAL A 5 -15.82 4.71 12.25
C VAL A 5 -16.94 4.97 13.25
N GLU A 6 -16.67 5.63 14.36
CA GLU A 6 -17.64 6.02 15.41
C GLU A 6 -18.57 4.88 15.85
N GLY A 7 -18.03 3.65 15.99
CA GLY A 7 -18.80 2.48 16.43
C GLY A 7 -19.64 1.80 15.34
N LYS A 8 -19.58 2.26 14.09
CA LYS A 8 -20.15 1.58 12.94
C LYS A 8 -19.08 0.84 12.17
N THR A 9 -19.35 -0.40 11.80
CA THR A 9 -18.47 -1.23 10.97
C THR A 9 -18.77 -0.95 9.50
N GLU A 10 -17.83 -0.30 8.80
CA GLU A 10 -17.92 -0.07 7.36
C GLU A 10 -17.00 -1.03 6.60
N ARG A 11 -17.45 -1.53 5.46
CA ARG A 11 -16.60 -2.31 4.55
C ARG A 11 -15.58 -1.38 3.87
N ILE A 12 -14.35 -1.87 3.70
CA ILE A 12 -13.36 -1.20 2.85
C ILE A 12 -13.85 -1.31 1.41
N PRO A 13 -14.15 -0.20 0.74
CA PRO A 13 -14.64 -0.24 -0.64
C PRO A 13 -13.50 -0.59 -1.62
N PRO A 14 -13.82 -1.12 -2.81
CA PRO A 14 -12.88 -1.14 -3.93
C PRO A 14 -12.34 0.26 -4.22
N GLY A 15 -11.13 0.33 -4.77
CA GLY A 15 -10.45 1.60 -4.99
C GLY A 15 -9.83 2.19 -3.71
N SER A 16 -9.66 1.41 -2.65
CA SER A 16 -9.08 1.91 -1.40
C SER A 16 -7.56 1.85 -1.41
N HIS A 17 -6.94 3.00 -1.13
CA HIS A 17 -5.51 3.15 -0.88
C HIS A 17 -5.31 3.38 0.62
N ILE A 18 -4.61 2.46 1.30
CA ILE A 18 -4.54 2.39 2.76
C ILE A 18 -3.09 2.54 3.20
N CYS A 19 -2.85 3.42 4.17
CA CYS A 19 -1.55 3.60 4.83
C CYS A 19 -1.57 2.96 6.21
N GLN A 20 -0.61 2.09 6.50
CA GLN A 20 -0.26 1.70 7.87
C GLN A 20 1.05 2.36 8.26
N LEU A 21 1.00 3.17 9.31
CA LEU A 21 2.20 3.65 9.99
C LEU A 21 2.48 2.70 11.15
N TYR A 22 3.62 2.00 11.12
CA TYR A 22 4.00 1.07 12.16
C TYR A 22 5.28 1.50 12.88
N SER A 23 5.40 1.10 14.15
CA SER A 23 6.61 1.27 14.96
C SER A 23 7.41 -0.02 15.07
N LYS A 24 6.74 -1.17 14.97
CA LYS A 24 7.32 -2.50 15.08
C LYS A 24 6.92 -3.35 13.90
N VAL A 25 7.88 -3.95 13.23
CA VAL A 25 7.69 -4.81 12.05
C VAL A 25 6.65 -5.92 12.28
N VAL A 26 6.57 -6.45 13.49
CA VAL A 26 5.57 -7.47 13.89
C VAL A 26 4.11 -7.03 13.74
N GLU A 27 3.86 -5.74 13.57
CA GLU A 27 2.50 -5.21 13.33
C GLU A 27 1.99 -5.49 11.91
N ILE A 28 2.88 -5.67 10.93
CA ILE A 28 2.55 -5.84 9.51
C ILE A 28 1.80 -7.15 9.24
N PRO A 29 2.31 -8.34 9.60
CA PRO A 29 1.67 -9.61 9.24
C PRO A 29 0.26 -9.73 9.79
N GLY A 30 0.01 -9.30 11.02
CA GLY A 30 -1.31 -9.40 11.64
C GLY A 30 -2.38 -8.52 10.98
N VAL A 31 -2.02 -7.32 10.52
CA VAL A 31 -2.94 -6.43 9.77
C VAL A 31 -3.17 -6.99 8.37
N THR A 32 -2.09 -7.39 7.69
CA THR A 32 -2.13 -7.98 6.35
C THR A 32 -2.95 -9.26 6.32
N ALA A 33 -2.75 -10.18 7.27
CA ALA A 33 -3.49 -11.44 7.33
C ALA A 33 -5.00 -11.24 7.41
N ARG A 34 -5.45 -10.28 8.23
CA ARG A 34 -6.87 -9.93 8.32
C ARG A 34 -7.43 -9.36 7.01
N LEU A 35 -6.66 -8.47 6.36
CA LEU A 35 -7.04 -7.90 5.08
C LEU A 35 -7.14 -9.00 4.01
N MET A 36 -6.13 -9.85 3.91
CA MET A 36 -6.06 -10.89 2.90
C MET A 36 -7.09 -11.99 3.12
N ARG A 37 -7.32 -12.44 4.36
CA ARG A 37 -8.33 -13.44 4.66
C ARG A 37 -9.70 -13.06 4.07
N VAL A 38 -10.10 -11.80 4.18
CA VAL A 38 -11.36 -11.31 3.60
C VAL A 38 -11.32 -11.40 2.08
N GLY A 39 -10.25 -10.94 1.43
CA GLY A 39 -10.11 -11.03 -0.03
C GLY A 39 -10.12 -12.48 -0.54
N LEU A 40 -9.34 -13.33 0.11
CA LEU A 40 -9.27 -14.76 -0.24
C LEU A 40 -10.65 -15.44 -0.11
N SER A 41 -11.43 -15.13 0.93
CA SER A 41 -12.79 -15.66 1.11
C SER A 41 -13.79 -15.11 0.08
N LEU A 42 -13.49 -13.98 -0.55
CA LEU A 42 -14.29 -13.37 -1.62
C LEU A 42 -13.79 -13.77 -3.02
N SER A 43 -12.85 -14.72 -3.13
CA SER A 43 -12.22 -15.11 -4.40
C SER A 43 -11.49 -13.94 -5.09
N GLU A 44 -10.90 -13.04 -4.33
CA GLU A 44 -10.01 -12.00 -4.84
C GLU A 44 -8.56 -12.51 -4.91
N LYS A 45 -7.75 -12.03 -5.85
CA LYS A 45 -6.31 -12.32 -5.90
C LYS A 45 -5.56 -11.46 -4.91
N CYS A 46 -4.69 -12.06 -4.08
CA CYS A 46 -3.96 -11.37 -3.02
C CYS A 46 -2.45 -11.41 -3.28
N LEU A 47 -1.79 -10.26 -3.18
CA LEU A 47 -0.34 -10.09 -3.29
C LEU A 47 0.23 -9.51 -1.99
N PHE A 48 1.26 -10.15 -1.45
CA PHE A 48 2.09 -9.58 -0.39
C PHE A 48 3.55 -9.52 -0.82
N VAL A 49 4.16 -8.34 -0.61
CA VAL A 49 5.57 -8.10 -0.91
C VAL A 49 6.24 -7.56 0.34
N ALA A 50 7.20 -8.28 0.89
CA ALA A 50 7.92 -7.89 2.10
C ALA A 50 9.22 -8.69 2.27
N ALA A 51 10.01 -8.37 3.29
CA ALA A 51 11.20 -9.13 3.64
C ALA A 51 10.85 -10.60 3.99
N PRO A 52 11.77 -11.56 3.78
CA PRO A 52 11.50 -12.99 3.99
C PRO A 52 10.92 -13.34 5.36
N ALA A 53 11.39 -12.68 6.43
CA ALA A 53 10.86 -12.89 7.78
C ALA A 53 9.36 -12.54 7.89
N GLN A 54 8.95 -11.42 7.31
CA GLN A 54 7.55 -10.97 7.31
C GLN A 54 6.65 -11.87 6.45
N VAL A 55 7.18 -12.37 5.32
CA VAL A 55 6.47 -13.35 4.47
C VAL A 55 6.22 -14.65 5.26
N LYS A 56 7.22 -15.12 6.00
CA LYS A 56 7.07 -16.29 6.90
C LYS A 56 6.03 -16.03 7.97
N GLU A 57 6.13 -14.90 8.67
CA GLU A 57 5.16 -14.52 9.72
C GLU A 57 3.73 -14.38 9.18
N LEU A 58 3.56 -13.83 7.96
CA LEU A 58 2.24 -13.76 7.32
C LEU A 58 1.64 -15.15 7.07
N ARG A 59 2.45 -16.12 6.60
CA ARG A 59 1.99 -17.51 6.44
C ARG A 59 1.47 -18.09 7.75
N GLU A 60 2.22 -17.89 8.85
CA GLU A 60 1.83 -18.35 10.18
C GLU A 60 0.54 -17.67 10.67
N GLU A 61 0.38 -16.36 10.47
CA GLU A 61 -0.85 -15.62 10.81
C GLU A 61 -2.06 -16.10 10.00
N LEU A 62 -1.90 -16.35 8.70
CA LEU A 62 -2.97 -16.89 7.86
C LEU A 62 -3.37 -18.32 8.30
N GLN A 63 -2.39 -19.16 8.65
CA GLN A 63 -2.65 -20.52 9.17
C GLN A 63 -3.41 -20.48 10.52
N LYS A 64 -3.05 -19.57 11.45
CA LYS A 64 -3.81 -19.34 12.68
C LYS A 64 -5.26 -18.94 12.41
N LEU A 65 -5.51 -18.25 11.31
CA LEU A 65 -6.84 -17.89 10.83
C LEU A 65 -7.53 -18.99 10.03
N GLN A 66 -6.99 -20.21 10.03
CA GLN A 66 -7.51 -21.40 9.33
C GLN A 66 -7.60 -21.23 7.80
N VAL A 67 -6.67 -20.47 7.21
CA VAL A 67 -6.56 -20.30 5.76
C VAL A 67 -5.67 -21.41 5.19
N ASP A 68 -6.11 -22.08 4.12
CA ASP A 68 -5.29 -23.06 3.38
C ASP A 68 -4.26 -22.33 2.50
N VAL A 69 -3.15 -21.93 3.14
CA VAL A 69 -2.08 -21.16 2.48
C VAL A 69 -1.50 -21.91 1.29
N GLU A 70 -1.24 -23.21 1.41
CA GLU A 70 -0.57 -23.99 0.36
C GLU A 70 -1.48 -24.19 -0.85
N GLY A 71 -2.77 -24.48 -0.64
CA GLY A 71 -3.75 -24.56 -1.73
C GLY A 71 -3.91 -23.22 -2.47
N LEU A 72 -3.91 -22.11 -1.75
CA LEU A 72 -4.04 -20.76 -2.32
C LEU A 72 -2.79 -20.32 -3.10
N LEU A 73 -1.60 -20.68 -2.63
CA LEU A 73 -0.36 -20.48 -3.39
C LEU A 73 -0.35 -21.31 -4.68
N LYS A 74 -0.75 -22.57 -4.60
CA LYS A 74 -0.82 -23.48 -5.76
C LYS A 74 -1.84 -23.01 -6.80
N SER A 75 -2.97 -22.47 -6.38
CA SER A 75 -3.98 -21.90 -7.28
C SER A 75 -3.60 -20.56 -7.89
N GLY A 76 -2.56 -19.88 -7.34
CA GLY A 76 -2.17 -18.54 -7.71
C GLY A 76 -3.11 -17.43 -7.19
N GLN A 77 -4.06 -17.76 -6.31
CA GLN A 77 -4.91 -16.78 -5.64
C GLN A 77 -4.13 -15.97 -4.62
N LEU A 78 -3.21 -16.59 -3.89
CA LEU A 78 -2.25 -15.94 -3.00
C LEU A 78 -0.88 -15.91 -3.67
N VAL A 79 -0.26 -14.73 -3.73
CA VAL A 79 1.09 -14.53 -4.23
C VAL A 79 1.92 -13.88 -3.13
N LEU A 80 3.03 -14.52 -2.76
CA LEU A 80 3.96 -14.03 -1.76
C LEU A 80 5.31 -13.78 -2.41
N ILE A 81 5.79 -12.55 -2.36
CA ILE A 81 7.08 -12.14 -2.91
C ILE A 81 8.00 -11.76 -1.76
N GLU A 82 9.10 -12.49 -1.65
CA GLU A 82 10.19 -12.13 -0.74
C GLU A 82 11.04 -11.06 -1.38
N GLU A 83 10.97 -9.86 -0.84
CA GLU A 83 11.82 -8.77 -1.26
C GLU A 83 13.19 -8.89 -0.59
N ARG A 84 14.21 -9.22 -1.37
CA ARG A 84 15.61 -9.26 -0.92
C ARG A 84 16.39 -8.00 -1.27
N GLU A 85 15.97 -7.33 -2.35
CA GLU A 85 16.50 -6.04 -2.78
C GLU A 85 15.34 -5.12 -3.15
N PRO A 86 15.40 -3.82 -2.83
CA PRO A 86 14.33 -2.90 -3.15
C PRO A 86 14.08 -2.89 -4.65
N PHE A 87 12.83 -2.63 -5.05
CA PHE A 87 12.35 -2.50 -6.43
C PHE A 87 13.12 -1.43 -7.22
N LEU A 88 14.35 -1.77 -7.59
CA LEU A 88 15.25 -0.88 -8.28
C LEU A 88 15.25 -1.23 -9.77
N ALA A 89 14.87 -0.29 -10.60
CA ALA A 89 15.18 -0.37 -12.01
C ALA A 89 16.71 -0.50 -12.14
N ASN A 90 17.16 -1.61 -12.72
CA ASN A 90 18.60 -1.90 -12.91
C ASN A 90 19.46 -1.93 -11.64
N GLY A 91 18.88 -2.25 -10.46
CA GLY A 91 19.65 -2.56 -9.25
C GLY A 91 20.26 -1.39 -8.50
N LYS A 92 19.96 -0.12 -8.81
CA LYS A 92 20.68 1.01 -8.20
C LYS A 92 19.88 2.22 -7.75
N ARG A 93 18.66 2.46 -8.26
CA ARG A 93 17.84 3.64 -7.87
C ARG A 93 16.38 3.31 -7.92
N PHE A 94 15.61 3.93 -7.04
CA PHE A 94 14.17 3.88 -7.07
C PHE A 94 13.62 4.53 -8.34
N ASP A 95 12.81 3.77 -9.08
CA ASP A 95 12.04 4.25 -10.21
C ASP A 95 10.54 4.16 -9.90
N PRO A 96 9.88 5.30 -9.61
CA PRO A 96 8.46 5.32 -9.29
C PRO A 96 7.58 4.78 -10.42
N TYR A 97 7.97 4.98 -11.68
CA TYR A 97 7.19 4.50 -12.83
C TYR A 97 7.31 2.99 -13.03
N PHE A 98 8.50 2.43 -12.78
CA PHE A 98 8.70 0.99 -12.81
C PHE A 98 7.85 0.28 -11.77
N LEU A 99 7.84 0.76 -10.52
CA LEU A 99 7.06 0.16 -9.46
C LEU A 99 5.55 0.28 -9.73
N LEU A 100 5.10 1.45 -10.18
CA LEU A 100 3.70 1.68 -10.55
C LEU A 100 3.26 0.76 -11.70
N SER A 101 4.07 0.62 -12.74
CA SER A 101 3.78 -0.25 -13.89
C SER A 101 3.73 -1.72 -13.49
N SER A 102 4.55 -2.13 -12.53
CA SER A 102 4.52 -3.50 -11.97
C SER A 102 3.19 -3.79 -11.28
N HIS A 103 2.66 -2.84 -10.49
CA HIS A 103 1.33 -2.97 -9.88
C HIS A 103 0.22 -3.04 -10.93
N GLN A 104 0.24 -2.14 -11.92
CA GLN A 104 -0.74 -2.15 -13.01
C GLN A 104 -0.71 -3.46 -13.80
N THR A 105 0.50 -3.98 -14.06
CA THR A 105 0.68 -5.27 -14.75
C THR A 105 0.08 -6.41 -13.93
N PHE A 106 0.35 -6.47 -12.63
CA PHE A 106 -0.20 -7.48 -11.74
C PHE A 106 -1.74 -7.43 -11.70
N ILE A 107 -2.31 -6.23 -11.56
CA ILE A 107 -3.77 -6.03 -11.56
C ILE A 107 -4.37 -6.49 -12.89
N ALA A 108 -3.82 -6.03 -14.01
CA ALA A 108 -4.31 -6.39 -15.33
C ALA A 108 -4.20 -7.91 -15.60
N GLN A 109 -3.14 -8.55 -15.13
CA GLN A 109 -2.98 -9.99 -15.24
C GLN A 109 -4.01 -10.73 -14.39
N ALA A 110 -4.21 -10.33 -13.14
CA ALA A 110 -5.20 -10.92 -12.25
C ALA A 110 -6.61 -10.89 -12.87
N LEU A 111 -7.01 -9.75 -13.44
CA LEU A 111 -8.31 -9.60 -14.12
C LEU A 111 -8.42 -10.49 -15.36
N ARG A 112 -7.34 -10.64 -16.16
CA ARG A 112 -7.31 -11.57 -17.32
C ARG A 112 -7.39 -13.03 -16.90
N GLU A 113 -6.86 -13.38 -15.74
CA GLU A 113 -6.97 -14.73 -15.14
C GLU A 113 -8.39 -15.03 -14.61
N GLY A 114 -9.28 -14.04 -14.61
CA GLY A 114 -10.68 -14.20 -14.17
C GLY A 114 -10.92 -13.81 -12.71
N TRP A 115 -9.93 -13.29 -12.00
CA TRP A 115 -10.14 -12.73 -10.66
C TRP A 115 -10.91 -11.42 -10.78
N HIS A 116 -11.98 -11.25 -10.00
CA HIS A 116 -12.82 -10.04 -10.11
C HIS A 116 -12.27 -8.83 -9.35
N ALA A 117 -11.34 -9.04 -8.43
CA ALA A 117 -10.68 -7.99 -7.65
C ALA A 117 -9.31 -8.44 -7.14
N VAL A 118 -8.52 -7.46 -6.66
CA VAL A 118 -7.15 -7.66 -6.20
C VAL A 118 -6.95 -6.99 -4.84
N ARG A 119 -6.19 -7.65 -3.95
CA ARG A 119 -5.62 -7.02 -2.75
C ARG A 119 -4.11 -7.03 -2.82
N ILE A 120 -3.51 -5.88 -2.62
CA ILE A 120 -2.05 -5.72 -2.58
C ILE A 120 -1.66 -5.22 -1.20
N SER A 121 -0.63 -5.83 -0.61
CA SER A 121 -0.02 -5.33 0.64
C SER A 121 1.49 -5.31 0.45
N ILE A 122 2.12 -4.17 0.70
CA ILE A 122 3.55 -3.96 0.44
C ILE A 122 4.22 -3.29 1.63
N ASP A 123 5.32 -3.89 2.10
CA ASP A 123 6.21 -3.23 3.05
C ASP A 123 7.10 -2.23 2.30
N MET A 124 6.97 -0.96 2.67
CA MET A 124 7.72 0.16 2.11
C MET A 124 8.94 0.55 2.96
N SER A 125 9.39 -0.31 3.88
CA SER A 125 10.53 -0.04 4.78
C SER A 125 11.84 0.24 4.04
N TRP A 126 11.98 -0.25 2.81
CA TRP A 126 13.12 0.01 1.94
C TRP A 126 13.29 1.51 1.59
N LEU A 127 12.25 2.33 1.68
CA LEU A 127 12.34 3.78 1.48
C LEU A 127 13.29 4.46 2.47
N ALA A 128 13.55 3.83 3.62
CA ALA A 128 14.50 4.34 4.62
C ALA A 128 15.99 4.11 4.25
N LYS A 129 16.28 3.46 3.11
CA LYS A 129 17.65 3.11 2.69
C LYS A 129 18.32 4.17 1.80
N ASP A 130 17.87 5.43 1.81
CA ASP A 130 18.41 6.54 1.00
C ASP A 130 18.45 6.29 -0.51
N ILE A 131 17.61 5.39 -1.02
CA ILE A 131 17.52 5.05 -2.43
C ILE A 131 16.51 5.91 -3.21
N ALA A 132 15.68 6.65 -2.49
CA ALA A 132 14.65 7.52 -3.03
C ALA A 132 14.62 8.85 -2.29
N THR A 133 14.44 9.94 -3.01
CA THR A 133 14.15 11.24 -2.39
C THR A 133 12.69 11.30 -1.92
N SER A 134 12.40 12.15 -0.93
CA SER A 134 11.01 12.39 -0.50
C SER A 134 10.11 12.80 -1.66
N GLU A 135 10.62 13.58 -2.62
CA GLU A 135 9.87 13.98 -3.82
C GLU A 135 9.53 12.79 -4.72
N GLN A 136 10.45 11.86 -4.94
CA GLN A 136 10.20 10.65 -5.72
C GLN A 136 9.16 9.77 -5.05
N ILE A 137 9.24 9.63 -3.73
CA ILE A 137 8.28 8.86 -2.92
C ILE A 137 6.89 9.47 -3.07
N LEU A 138 6.74 10.78 -2.88
CA LEU A 138 5.45 11.45 -2.96
C LEU A 138 4.86 11.46 -4.38
N LYS A 139 5.69 11.54 -5.41
CA LYS A 139 5.26 11.36 -6.80
C LYS A 139 4.72 9.96 -7.06
N TYR A 140 5.41 8.94 -6.56
CA TYR A 140 4.95 7.56 -6.65
C TYR A 140 3.61 7.37 -5.93
N GLU A 141 3.48 7.85 -4.70
CA GLU A 141 2.25 7.70 -3.91
C GLU A 141 1.07 8.45 -4.53
N ALA A 142 1.28 9.66 -5.03
CA ALA A 142 0.23 10.41 -5.73
C ALA A 142 -0.22 9.71 -7.02
N ALA A 143 0.71 9.12 -7.77
CA ALA A 143 0.39 8.35 -8.96
C ALA A 143 -0.31 7.01 -8.62
N SER A 144 0.12 6.36 -7.55
CA SER A 144 -0.50 5.12 -7.04
C SER A 144 -1.94 5.39 -6.57
N ASP A 145 -2.15 6.48 -5.82
CA ASP A 145 -3.48 6.90 -5.39
C ASP A 145 -4.40 7.14 -6.61
N ALA A 146 -3.91 7.84 -7.63
CA ALA A 146 -4.68 8.05 -8.86
C ALA A 146 -5.08 6.74 -9.54
N VAL A 147 -4.17 5.75 -9.61
CA VAL A 147 -4.44 4.44 -10.23
C VAL A 147 -5.42 3.61 -9.39
N PHE A 148 -5.23 3.59 -8.08
CA PHE A 148 -6.01 2.71 -7.18
C PHE A 148 -7.42 3.26 -6.93
N THR A 149 -7.57 4.59 -6.86
CA THR A 149 -8.86 5.23 -6.58
C THR A 149 -9.68 5.55 -7.84
N PHE A 150 -9.06 5.44 -9.05
CA PHE A 150 -9.73 5.76 -10.30
C PHE A 150 -10.93 4.85 -10.56
N GLN A 151 -12.11 5.44 -10.73
CA GLN A 151 -13.37 4.75 -11.11
C GLN A 151 -13.68 3.49 -10.28
N ASN A 152 -13.39 3.49 -8.98
CA ASN A 152 -13.55 2.32 -8.11
C ASN A 152 -12.83 1.08 -8.67
N ALA A 153 -11.57 1.25 -9.09
CA ALA A 153 -10.75 0.15 -9.57
C ALA A 153 -10.91 -1.05 -8.62
N PRO A 154 -11.00 -2.30 -9.13
CA PRO A 154 -11.26 -3.47 -8.31
C PRO A 154 -10.01 -3.88 -7.50
N ILE A 155 -9.46 -2.92 -6.76
CA ILE A 155 -8.25 -3.07 -5.96
C ILE A 155 -8.43 -2.49 -4.57
N ILE A 156 -7.81 -3.14 -3.58
CA ILE A 156 -7.53 -2.60 -2.25
C ILE A 156 -6.02 -2.70 -2.03
N ALA A 157 -5.35 -1.56 -1.86
CA ALA A 157 -3.91 -1.50 -1.64
C ALA A 157 -3.61 -1.05 -0.21
N LEU A 158 -2.72 -1.77 0.48
CA LEU A 158 -2.24 -1.48 1.83
C LEU A 158 -0.72 -1.31 1.80
N MET A 159 -0.25 -0.09 2.06
CA MET A 159 1.16 0.27 2.14
C MET A 159 1.60 0.40 3.60
N HIS A 160 2.72 -0.23 3.97
CA HIS A 160 3.25 -0.20 5.32
C HIS A 160 4.50 0.66 5.40
N TYR A 161 4.53 1.63 6.30
CA TYR A 161 5.64 2.57 6.48
C TYR A 161 6.17 2.53 7.91
N ASP A 162 7.47 2.38 8.04
CA ASP A 162 8.18 2.53 9.32
C ASP A 162 8.31 4.03 9.65
N HIS A 163 7.37 4.55 10.43
CA HIS A 163 7.35 5.98 10.74
C HIS A 163 8.55 6.44 11.58
N GLY A 164 9.23 5.51 12.27
CA GLY A 164 10.42 5.82 13.04
C GLY A 164 11.68 6.01 12.19
N LYS A 165 11.63 5.57 10.93
CA LYS A 165 12.76 5.66 9.98
C LYS A 165 12.56 6.71 8.89
N LEU A 166 11.37 7.29 8.78
CA LEU A 166 11.07 8.33 7.80
C LEU A 166 11.13 9.73 8.43
N LEU A 167 11.43 10.73 7.60
CA LEU A 167 11.34 12.12 8.04
C LEU A 167 9.89 12.45 8.47
N PRO A 168 9.68 13.14 9.62
CA PRO A 168 8.33 13.48 10.09
C PRO A 168 7.49 14.25 9.05
N THR A 169 8.13 15.12 8.27
CA THR A 169 7.47 15.85 7.17
C THR A 169 6.98 14.93 6.06
N LEU A 170 7.76 13.88 5.72
CA LEU A 170 7.36 12.89 4.75
C LEU A 170 6.17 12.05 5.26
N VAL A 171 6.18 11.64 6.53
CA VAL A 171 5.06 10.90 7.14
C VAL A 171 3.75 11.70 7.06
N VAL A 172 3.78 13.01 7.33
CA VAL A 172 2.61 13.89 7.21
C VAL A 172 2.11 13.97 5.77
N GLU A 173 3.01 14.07 4.79
CA GLU A 173 2.61 14.14 3.38
C GLU A 173 2.09 12.77 2.87
N LEU A 174 2.67 11.65 3.31
CA LEU A 174 2.15 10.30 3.01
C LEU A 174 0.72 10.13 3.51
N LEU A 175 0.42 10.56 4.73
CA LEU A 175 -0.94 10.52 5.25
C LEU A 175 -1.93 11.30 4.37
N LYS A 176 -1.52 12.42 3.79
CA LYS A 176 -2.40 13.21 2.91
C LYS A 176 -2.75 12.50 1.60
N LEU A 177 -1.99 11.51 1.19
CA LEU A 177 -2.20 10.74 -0.05
C LEU A 177 -2.99 9.44 0.16
N HIS A 178 -3.40 9.14 1.41
CA HIS A 178 -4.10 7.90 1.70
C HIS A 178 -5.47 8.19 2.33
N PRO A 179 -6.59 7.84 1.67
CA PRO A 179 -7.95 8.07 2.19
C PRO A 179 -8.25 7.28 3.45
N ILE A 180 -7.49 6.21 3.70
CA ILE A 180 -7.67 5.32 4.83
C ILE A 180 -6.33 5.12 5.53
N SER A 181 -6.34 5.13 6.86
CA SER A 181 -5.14 4.85 7.66
C SER A 181 -5.39 3.74 8.67
N VAL A 182 -4.34 2.97 8.96
CA VAL A 182 -4.29 2.00 10.05
C VAL A 182 -3.48 2.59 11.19
N VAL A 183 -4.10 2.69 12.35
CA VAL A 183 -3.45 3.15 13.58
C VAL A 183 -3.59 2.05 14.64
N GLY A 184 -2.50 1.37 14.95
CA GLY A 184 -2.51 0.15 15.75
C GLY A 184 -3.38 -0.93 15.11
N LYS A 185 -4.47 -1.32 15.78
CA LYS A 185 -5.43 -2.32 15.27
C LYS A 185 -6.65 -1.73 14.55
N TYR A 186 -6.76 -0.41 14.50
CA TYR A 186 -7.93 0.28 13.99
C TYR A 186 -7.68 0.80 12.57
N ILE A 187 -8.69 0.62 11.71
CA ILE A 187 -8.73 1.22 10.38
C ILE A 187 -9.68 2.41 10.46
N LYS A 188 -9.23 3.56 9.97
CA LYS A 188 -9.98 4.82 10.03
C LYS A 188 -9.93 5.55 8.70
N ARG A 189 -11.02 6.24 8.36
CA ARG A 189 -10.99 7.25 7.29
C ARG A 189 -10.04 8.37 7.70
N ASN A 190 -9.27 8.85 6.74
CA ASN A 190 -8.35 9.94 6.97
C ASN A 190 -8.98 11.27 6.60
N PRO A 191 -9.29 12.16 7.56
CA PRO A 191 -9.92 13.44 7.28
C PRO A 191 -8.98 14.44 6.59
N TYR A 192 -7.67 14.17 6.58
CA TYR A 192 -6.66 15.03 5.96
C TYR A 192 -6.31 14.59 4.53
N TYR A 193 -6.97 13.57 4.01
CA TYR A 193 -6.74 13.09 2.67
C TYR A 193 -7.03 14.15 1.62
N LEU A 194 -6.11 14.26 0.67
CA LEU A 194 -6.24 15.04 -0.56
C LEU A 194 -6.15 14.05 -1.72
N ASN A 195 -7.14 14.04 -2.60
CA ASN A 195 -7.01 13.22 -3.79
C ASN A 195 -5.80 13.67 -4.63
N SER A 196 -5.35 12.83 -5.55
CA SER A 196 -4.13 13.07 -6.33
C SER A 196 -4.14 14.42 -7.06
N GLU A 197 -5.29 14.88 -7.58
CA GLU A 197 -5.43 16.17 -8.23
C GLU A 197 -5.24 17.33 -7.23
N GLN A 198 -5.94 17.29 -6.11
CA GLN A 198 -5.82 18.31 -5.05
C GLN A 198 -4.39 18.38 -4.50
N TYR A 199 -3.75 17.21 -4.35
CA TYR A 199 -2.37 17.14 -3.88
C TYR A 199 -1.40 17.76 -4.88
N MET A 200 -1.53 17.44 -6.18
CA MET A 200 -0.68 18.02 -7.23
C MET A 200 -0.87 19.53 -7.35
N LEU A 201 -2.09 20.04 -7.26
CA LEU A 201 -2.35 21.48 -7.25
C LEU A 201 -1.69 22.18 -6.06
N LYS A 202 -1.68 21.56 -4.88
CA LYS A 202 -0.97 22.06 -3.70
C LYS A 202 0.55 22.17 -3.96
N ILE A 203 1.16 21.11 -4.51
CA ILE A 203 2.59 21.11 -4.83
C ILE A 203 2.95 22.22 -5.83
N LEU A 204 2.15 22.38 -6.88
CA LEU A 204 2.36 23.44 -7.87
C LEU A 204 2.27 24.85 -7.27
N ARG A 205 1.36 25.08 -6.32
CA ARG A 205 1.27 26.36 -5.60
C ARG A 205 2.53 26.64 -4.79
N ILE A 206 2.97 25.67 -4.00
CA ILE A 206 4.17 25.81 -3.15
C ILE A 206 5.40 26.13 -4.02
N ASN A 207 5.57 25.49 -5.15
CA ASN A 207 6.70 25.72 -6.05
C ASN A 207 6.66 27.14 -6.64
N ARG A 208 5.49 27.63 -7.08
CA ARG A 208 5.32 29.01 -7.59
C ARG A 208 5.60 30.07 -6.52
N GLU A 209 5.22 29.81 -5.27
CA GLU A 209 5.48 30.73 -4.16
C GLU A 209 6.98 30.81 -3.84
N LYS A 210 7.69 29.67 -3.88
CA LYS A 210 9.15 29.63 -3.71
C LYS A 210 9.89 30.38 -4.83
N GLU A 211 9.46 30.23 -6.07
CA GLU A 211 10.02 30.95 -7.21
C GLU A 211 9.84 32.48 -7.10
N ARG A 212 8.66 32.93 -6.61
CA ARG A 212 8.36 34.36 -6.40
C ARG A 212 9.07 34.98 -5.18
N GLY A 213 9.39 34.17 -4.16
CA GLY A 213 10.08 34.62 -2.96
C GLY A 213 11.61 34.70 -3.10
N ASN A 214 12.17 34.17 -4.20
CA ASN A 214 13.61 34.23 -4.52
C ASN A 214 13.96 35.35 -5.49
N HIS A 215 13.05 36.27 -5.77
CA HIS A 215 13.23 37.54 -6.50
C HIS A 215 12.93 38.71 -5.59
#